data_04556a52ddf3b53eaf8bab6ec3fe8796
#
_entry.id   04556a52ddf3b53eaf8bab6ec3fe8796
#
_cell.length_a   1.000
_cell.length_b   1.000
_cell.length_c   1.000
_cell.angle_alpha   90.00
_cell.angle_beta   90.00
_cell.angle_gamma   90.00
#
_symmetry.space_group_name_H-M   'P 1'
#
loop_
_entity.id
_entity.type
_entity.pdbx_description
1 polymer ?
#
loop_
_entity_poly.entity_id
_entity_poly.type
_entity_poly.pdbx_seq_one_letter_code
_entity_poly.pdbx_strand_id
1 'polypeptide(L)'
;TEYVLENGIRIITKKTDFEKNKIYMTANSKGGTYLVSEDEIPSAQYAVNYAVLSGIADLSFTDLQKKLTGSNVNFNIGVYSTSEAFSGTASNENFETLLQLTNLCFTKPRFTDEGWTYVMANATQMASNYGTQPSDVFNAKIREILYKNNIRTSALTPEFVSKMNKETSERIYKERFANPADFTFTFVGDFNEKQLIENCCYYLGNL
;
A
#
# COMPACT_ATOMS: atom_id res chain seq x y z
N THR A 1 -10.31 10.71 -20.06
CA THR A 1 -9.12 11.03 -20.87
C THR A 1 -7.96 10.13 -20.42
N GLU A 2 -7.04 9.85 -21.30
CA GLU A 2 -5.82 9.08 -21.01
C GLU A 2 -4.59 9.91 -21.41
N TYR A 3 -3.57 9.88 -20.54
CA TYR A 3 -2.28 10.53 -20.73
C TYR A 3 -1.16 9.54 -20.43
N VAL A 4 -0.01 9.72 -21.06
CA VAL A 4 1.23 8.99 -20.76
C VAL A 4 2.31 10.03 -20.48
N LEU A 5 2.94 9.93 -19.32
CA LEU A 5 4.07 10.79 -18.95
C LEU A 5 5.35 10.34 -19.66
N GLU A 6 6.36 11.21 -19.75
CA GLU A 6 7.64 10.89 -20.41
C GLU A 6 8.36 9.68 -19.78
N ASN A 7 8.18 9.45 -18.48
CA ASN A 7 8.72 8.29 -17.77
C ASN A 7 7.89 7.01 -17.94
N GLY A 8 6.83 7.03 -18.76
CA GLY A 8 5.99 5.87 -19.07
C GLY A 8 4.78 5.67 -18.16
N ILE A 9 4.62 6.44 -17.09
CA ILE A 9 3.45 6.35 -16.20
C ILE A 9 2.18 6.70 -17.00
N ARG A 10 1.16 5.86 -16.87
CA ARG A 10 -0.16 6.07 -17.49
C ARG A 10 -1.11 6.71 -16.48
N ILE A 11 -1.81 7.75 -16.94
CA ILE A 11 -2.81 8.48 -16.16
C ILE A 11 -4.15 8.41 -16.88
N ILE A 12 -5.17 8.00 -16.18
CA ILE A 12 -6.56 7.99 -16.66
C ILE A 12 -7.36 8.96 -15.81
N THR A 13 -8.09 9.87 -16.43
CA THR A 13 -8.94 10.85 -15.75
C THR A 13 -10.40 10.66 -16.12
N LYS A 14 -11.28 10.82 -15.12
CA LYS A 14 -12.73 10.90 -15.31
C LYS A 14 -13.30 12.00 -14.43
N LYS A 15 -13.56 13.15 -15.02
CA LYS A 15 -14.25 14.24 -14.31
C LYS A 15 -15.71 13.86 -14.05
N THR A 16 -16.16 14.09 -12.82
CA THR A 16 -17.55 13.89 -12.38
C THR A 16 -17.95 15.02 -11.43
N ASP A 17 -19.24 15.20 -11.23
CA ASP A 17 -19.81 16.18 -10.32
C ASP A 17 -20.66 15.55 -9.20
N PHE A 18 -20.53 14.25 -8.99
CA PHE A 18 -21.28 13.51 -7.97
C PHE A 18 -20.92 13.93 -6.55
N GLU A 19 -19.64 14.18 -6.28
CA GLU A 19 -19.15 14.74 -5.02
C GLU A 19 -18.30 15.97 -5.31
N LYS A 20 -18.76 17.14 -4.84
CA LYS A 20 -18.03 18.39 -5.02
C LYS A 20 -16.74 18.41 -4.21
N ASN A 21 -15.70 19.02 -4.78
CA ASN A 21 -14.40 19.20 -4.13
C ASN A 21 -13.78 17.89 -3.64
N LYS A 22 -13.96 16.80 -4.40
CA LYS A 22 -13.40 15.50 -4.02
C LYS A 22 -12.79 14.78 -5.21
N ILE A 23 -11.58 14.28 -5.01
CA ILE A 23 -10.80 13.51 -5.99
C ILE A 23 -10.52 12.14 -5.38
N TYR A 24 -10.83 11.11 -6.13
CA TYR A 24 -10.44 9.72 -5.86
C TYR A 24 -9.25 9.36 -6.73
N MET A 25 -8.25 8.78 -6.12
CA MET A 25 -7.08 8.23 -6.80
C MET A 25 -6.99 6.73 -6.57
N THR A 26 -6.73 5.98 -7.62
CA THR A 26 -6.22 4.61 -7.54
C THR A 26 -5.03 4.48 -8.48
N ALA A 27 -4.03 3.70 -8.08
CA ALA A 27 -2.91 3.34 -8.94
C ALA A 27 -2.66 1.85 -8.78
N ASN A 28 -2.53 1.13 -9.88
CA ASN A 28 -2.39 -0.32 -9.85
C ASN A 28 -1.25 -0.75 -10.79
N SER A 29 -0.43 -1.67 -10.29
CA SER A 29 0.55 -2.45 -11.06
C SER A 29 0.26 -3.94 -10.91
N LYS A 30 0.65 -4.74 -11.89
CA LYS A 30 0.53 -6.20 -11.85
C LYS A 30 1.75 -6.82 -11.16
N GLY A 31 1.51 -7.84 -10.32
CA GLY A 31 2.59 -8.54 -9.61
C GLY A 31 2.11 -9.17 -8.32
N GLY A 32 2.19 -8.43 -7.24
CA GLY A 32 1.74 -8.85 -5.93
C GLY A 32 2.56 -9.98 -5.31
N THR A 33 2.01 -10.59 -4.27
CA THR A 33 2.68 -11.69 -3.58
C THR A 33 2.78 -12.97 -4.42
N TYR A 34 2.08 -13.04 -5.58
CA TYR A 34 2.21 -14.17 -6.49
C TYR A 34 3.63 -14.32 -7.05
N LEU A 35 4.36 -13.22 -7.19
CA LEU A 35 5.75 -13.20 -7.65
C LEU A 35 6.79 -13.50 -6.55
N VAL A 36 6.32 -13.67 -5.31
CA VAL A 36 7.19 -13.96 -4.15
C VAL A 36 7.23 -15.46 -3.91
N SER A 37 8.39 -16.01 -3.53
CA SER A 37 8.53 -17.43 -3.17
C SER A 37 7.68 -17.78 -1.94
N GLU A 38 7.30 -19.05 -1.81
CA GLU A 38 6.36 -19.48 -0.75
C GLU A 38 6.91 -19.30 0.67
N ASP A 39 8.19 -19.50 0.86
CA ASP A 39 8.89 -19.31 2.14
C ASP A 39 8.95 -17.84 2.57
N GLU A 40 8.86 -16.90 1.62
CA GLU A 40 8.89 -15.45 1.88
C GLU A 40 7.49 -14.83 2.04
N ILE A 41 6.42 -15.59 1.82
CA ILE A 41 5.03 -15.09 1.92
C ILE A 41 4.75 -14.42 3.29
N PRO A 42 5.20 -14.96 4.44
CA PRO A 42 5.00 -14.29 5.72
C PRO A 42 5.58 -12.87 5.76
N SER A 43 6.78 -12.68 5.21
CA SER A 43 7.43 -11.37 5.11
C SER A 43 6.73 -10.45 4.10
N ALA A 44 6.29 -11.00 2.97
CA ALA A 44 5.62 -10.25 1.90
C ALA A 44 4.30 -9.63 2.35
N GLN A 45 3.52 -10.35 3.15
CA GLN A 45 2.24 -9.87 3.66
C GLN A 45 2.37 -8.67 4.61
N TYR A 46 3.55 -8.49 5.22
CA TYR A 46 3.83 -7.40 6.16
C TYR A 46 4.81 -6.35 5.63
N ALA A 47 5.28 -6.48 4.40
CA ALA A 47 6.23 -5.56 3.78
C ALA A 47 5.73 -4.09 3.77
N VAL A 48 4.46 -3.89 3.39
CA VAL A 48 3.84 -2.56 3.41
C VAL A 48 3.61 -2.06 4.84
N ASN A 49 3.13 -2.92 5.75
CA ASN A 49 2.95 -2.54 7.15
C ASN A 49 4.26 -2.07 7.78
N TYR A 50 5.37 -2.74 7.43
CA TYR A 50 6.69 -2.34 7.90
C TYR A 50 7.08 -0.94 7.41
N ALA A 51 6.93 -0.65 6.12
CA ALA A 51 7.19 0.67 5.57
C ALA A 51 6.31 1.74 6.22
N VAL A 52 4.98 1.51 6.29
CA VAL A 52 4.02 2.47 6.86
C VAL A 52 4.30 2.76 8.33
N LEU A 53 4.53 1.73 9.16
CA LEU A 53 4.80 1.92 10.60
C LEU A 53 6.20 2.48 10.88
N SER A 54 7.11 2.41 9.92
CA SER A 54 8.41 3.10 9.99
C SER A 54 8.32 4.59 9.68
N GLY A 55 7.22 5.04 9.03
CA GLY A 55 7.05 6.42 8.59
C GLY A 55 7.43 6.63 7.13
N ILE A 56 7.78 7.86 6.75
CA ILE A 56 8.12 8.21 5.37
C ILE A 56 9.17 9.33 5.36
N ALA A 57 10.15 9.26 4.49
CA ALA A 57 11.25 10.22 4.42
C ALA A 57 11.87 10.44 5.83
N ASP A 58 11.90 11.67 6.32
CA ASP A 58 12.45 12.02 7.63
C ASP A 58 11.39 11.98 8.76
N LEU A 59 10.13 11.70 8.43
CA LEU A 59 9.02 11.69 9.39
C LEU A 59 8.79 10.29 9.96
N SER A 60 8.68 10.19 11.28
CA SER A 60 8.14 9.01 11.92
C SER A 60 6.66 8.83 11.57
N PHE A 61 6.11 7.63 11.78
CA PHE A 61 4.67 7.37 11.60
C PHE A 61 3.82 8.38 12.40
N THR A 62 4.17 8.61 13.66
CA THR A 62 3.44 9.55 14.53
C THR A 62 3.53 11.00 14.03
N ASP A 63 4.70 11.44 13.57
CA ASP A 63 4.87 12.81 13.08
C ASP A 63 4.15 13.02 11.74
N LEU A 64 4.15 12.00 10.87
CA LEU A 64 3.34 12.00 9.65
C LEU A 64 1.84 12.15 9.98
N GLN A 65 1.31 11.37 10.93
CA GLN A 65 -0.08 11.48 11.35
C GLN A 65 -0.41 12.87 11.91
N LYS A 66 0.46 13.44 12.75
CA LYS A 66 0.29 14.80 13.24
C LYS A 66 0.27 15.83 12.11
N LYS A 67 1.17 15.69 11.13
CA LYS A 67 1.27 16.61 9.99
C LYS A 67 0.04 16.55 9.08
N LEU A 68 -0.58 15.38 8.96
CA LEU A 68 -1.79 15.18 8.18
C LEU A 68 -3.08 15.52 8.95
N THR A 69 -2.99 15.78 10.26
CA THR A 69 -4.16 16.15 11.08
C THR A 69 -4.80 17.42 10.53
N GLY A 70 -6.10 17.36 10.27
CA GLY A 70 -6.87 18.46 9.67
C GLY A 70 -6.81 18.57 8.14
N SER A 71 -5.98 17.76 7.46
CA SER A 71 -6.04 17.64 6.01
C SER A 71 -7.16 16.69 5.57
N ASN A 72 -7.81 17.01 4.44
CA ASN A 72 -8.79 16.13 3.82
C ASN A 72 -8.11 15.15 2.84
N VAL A 73 -7.12 14.41 3.35
CA VAL A 73 -6.40 13.38 2.60
C VAL A 73 -6.57 12.03 3.28
N ASN A 74 -7.00 11.05 2.51
CA ASN A 74 -6.89 9.65 2.87
C ASN A 74 -5.93 8.98 1.89
N PHE A 75 -5.01 8.17 2.39
CA PHE A 75 -4.00 7.51 1.57
C PHE A 75 -3.75 6.10 2.08
N ASN A 76 -3.72 5.15 1.16
CA ASN A 76 -3.44 3.75 1.45
C ASN A 76 -2.53 3.15 0.37
N ILE A 77 -1.69 2.22 0.78
CA ILE A 77 -0.77 1.47 -0.08
C ILE A 77 -0.89 -0.02 0.27
N GLY A 78 -0.79 -0.89 -0.71
CA GLY A 78 -0.93 -2.33 -0.51
C GLY A 78 -0.20 -3.18 -1.53
N VAL A 79 0.24 -4.36 -1.09
CA VAL A 79 0.64 -5.47 -1.95
C VAL A 79 -0.40 -6.58 -1.75
N TYR A 80 -1.07 -6.92 -2.83
CA TYR A 80 -2.15 -7.92 -2.85
C TYR A 80 -1.64 -9.22 -3.49
N SER A 81 -2.53 -10.16 -3.73
CA SER A 81 -2.13 -11.45 -4.31
C SER A 81 -1.49 -11.30 -5.69
N THR A 82 -2.06 -10.45 -6.58
CA THR A 82 -1.67 -10.32 -7.99
C THR A 82 -1.36 -8.89 -8.42
N SER A 83 -1.30 -7.95 -7.49
CA SER A 83 -1.08 -6.53 -7.79
C SER A 83 -0.47 -5.78 -6.62
N GLU A 84 0.17 -4.68 -6.92
CA GLU A 84 0.47 -3.58 -6.01
C GLU A 84 -0.48 -2.42 -6.29
N ALA A 85 -0.88 -1.71 -5.24
CA ALA A 85 -1.77 -0.58 -5.43
C ALA A 85 -1.56 0.55 -4.43
N PHE A 86 -1.87 1.75 -4.91
CA PHE A 86 -2.16 2.92 -4.09
C PHE A 86 -3.65 3.25 -4.23
N SER A 87 -4.24 3.75 -3.17
CA SER A 87 -5.56 4.36 -3.22
C SER A 87 -5.60 5.56 -2.28
N GLY A 88 -6.42 6.54 -2.64
CA GLY A 88 -6.56 7.71 -1.80
C GLY A 88 -7.71 8.60 -2.23
N THR A 89 -8.03 9.51 -1.34
CA THR A 89 -8.98 10.59 -1.60
C THR A 89 -8.42 11.90 -1.09
N ALA A 90 -8.71 12.99 -1.79
CA ALA A 90 -8.34 14.31 -1.35
C ALA A 90 -9.39 15.35 -1.77
N SER A 91 -9.46 16.48 -1.05
CA SER A 91 -10.06 17.69 -1.62
C SER A 91 -9.13 18.32 -2.67
N ASN A 92 -9.65 19.20 -3.53
CA ASN A 92 -8.81 19.88 -4.52
C ASN A 92 -7.63 20.62 -3.88
N GLU A 93 -7.84 21.22 -2.71
CA GLU A 93 -6.81 21.94 -1.94
C GLU A 93 -5.69 21.03 -1.40
N ASN A 94 -6.02 19.75 -1.14
CA ASN A 94 -5.10 18.78 -0.55
C ASN A 94 -4.62 17.72 -1.56
N PHE A 95 -4.99 17.88 -2.85
CA PHE A 95 -4.61 16.91 -3.88
C PHE A 95 -3.10 16.79 -4.06
N GLU A 96 -2.41 17.92 -3.97
CA GLU A 96 -0.95 17.95 -4.00
C GLU A 96 -0.32 17.10 -2.88
N THR A 97 -0.85 17.17 -1.66
CA THR A 97 -0.40 16.33 -0.54
C THR A 97 -0.56 14.84 -0.83
N LEU A 98 -1.66 14.44 -1.48
CA LEU A 98 -1.87 13.06 -1.90
C LEU A 98 -0.79 12.58 -2.89
N LEU A 99 -0.43 13.42 -3.86
CA LEU A 99 0.63 13.12 -4.82
C LEU A 99 2.04 13.12 -4.18
N GLN A 100 2.29 14.02 -3.23
CA GLN A 100 3.53 14.05 -2.44
C GLN A 100 3.73 12.75 -1.66
N LEU A 101 2.68 12.27 -0.97
CA LEU A 101 2.72 10.99 -0.25
C LEU A 101 3.01 9.83 -1.21
N THR A 102 2.36 9.82 -2.36
CA THR A 102 2.58 8.81 -3.39
C THR A 102 4.03 8.83 -3.89
N ASN A 103 4.56 10.00 -4.25
CA ASN A 103 5.95 10.15 -4.68
C ASN A 103 6.93 9.66 -3.61
N LEU A 104 6.73 10.03 -2.35
CA LEU A 104 7.59 9.62 -1.25
C LEU A 104 7.58 8.11 -1.00
N CYS A 105 6.46 7.42 -1.25
CA CYS A 105 6.40 5.96 -1.15
C CYS A 105 7.35 5.27 -2.16
N PHE A 106 7.55 5.86 -3.34
CA PHE A 106 8.51 5.37 -4.32
C PHE A 106 9.94 5.78 -4.01
N THR A 107 10.15 7.07 -3.66
CA THR A 107 11.49 7.67 -3.62
C THR A 107 12.17 7.59 -2.26
N LYS A 108 11.39 7.63 -1.16
CA LYS A 108 11.90 7.71 0.21
C LYS A 108 11.09 6.84 1.19
N PRO A 109 10.82 5.55 0.87
CA PRO A 109 10.24 4.65 1.85
C PRO A 109 11.19 4.52 3.04
N ARG A 110 10.62 4.36 4.23
CA ARG A 110 11.41 4.27 5.46
C ARG A 110 11.27 2.88 6.09
N PHE A 111 12.39 2.37 6.62
CA PHE A 111 12.47 1.08 7.30
C PHE A 111 13.31 1.23 8.57
N THR A 112 12.69 1.03 9.74
CA THR A 112 13.33 1.25 11.05
C THR A 112 13.13 0.05 11.96
N ASP A 113 14.06 -0.16 12.90
CA ASP A 113 13.91 -1.22 13.91
C ASP A 113 12.69 -0.99 14.80
N GLU A 114 12.34 0.26 15.08
CA GLU A 114 11.11 0.60 15.80
C GLU A 114 9.86 0.19 15.02
N GLY A 115 9.78 0.54 13.72
CA GLY A 115 8.66 0.14 12.85
C GLY A 115 8.53 -1.38 12.76
N TRP A 116 9.64 -2.12 12.65
CA TRP A 116 9.61 -3.57 12.67
C TRP A 116 9.13 -4.13 14.02
N THR A 117 9.57 -3.55 15.12
CA THR A 117 9.11 -3.93 16.47
C THR A 117 7.58 -3.78 16.59
N TYR A 118 7.01 -2.68 16.08
CA TYR A 118 5.55 -2.50 16.05
C TYR A 118 4.85 -3.54 15.17
N VAL A 119 5.39 -3.84 13.98
CA VAL A 119 4.85 -4.91 13.10
C VAL A 119 4.81 -6.24 13.85
N MET A 120 5.94 -6.64 14.45
CA MET A 120 6.04 -7.92 15.14
C MET A 120 5.12 -7.99 16.38
N ALA A 121 5.02 -6.91 17.15
CA ALA A 121 4.13 -6.85 18.31
C ALA A 121 2.67 -7.04 17.90
N ASN A 122 2.21 -6.31 16.88
CA ASN A 122 0.85 -6.41 16.36
C ASN A 122 0.56 -7.79 15.77
N ALA A 123 1.46 -8.31 14.93
CA ALA A 123 1.30 -9.62 14.31
C ALA A 123 1.26 -10.74 15.36
N THR A 124 2.14 -10.69 16.36
CA THR A 124 2.18 -11.67 17.48
C THR A 124 0.90 -11.62 18.30
N GLN A 125 0.41 -10.43 18.64
CA GLN A 125 -0.84 -10.28 19.38
C GLN A 125 -2.04 -10.84 18.58
N MET A 126 -2.14 -10.53 17.29
CA MET A 126 -3.20 -11.05 16.43
C MET A 126 -3.11 -12.57 16.31
N ALA A 127 -1.89 -13.10 16.12
CA ALA A 127 -1.65 -14.54 16.02
C ALA A 127 -1.99 -15.30 17.30
N SER A 128 -1.70 -14.73 18.48
CA SER A 128 -2.00 -15.37 19.78
C SER A 128 -3.52 -15.45 20.04
N ASN A 129 -4.31 -14.56 19.45
CA ASN A 129 -5.76 -14.59 19.56
C ASN A 129 -6.43 -15.50 18.51
N TYR A 130 -5.67 -15.98 17.52
CA TYR A 130 -6.20 -16.86 16.49
C TYR A 130 -6.56 -18.24 17.06
N GLY A 131 -7.72 -18.76 16.70
CA GLY A 131 -8.22 -20.05 17.18
C GLY A 131 -8.98 -19.98 18.51
N THR A 132 -9.10 -18.79 19.13
CA THR A 132 -9.88 -18.61 20.37
C THR A 132 -11.39 -18.55 20.12
N GLN A 133 -11.81 -18.29 18.88
CA GLN A 133 -13.21 -18.21 18.47
C GLN A 133 -13.59 -19.45 17.64
N PRO A 134 -14.83 -19.99 17.81
CA PRO A 134 -15.32 -21.09 16.97
C PRO A 134 -15.25 -20.79 15.46
N SER A 135 -15.46 -19.53 15.07
CA SER A 135 -15.33 -19.06 13.69
C SER A 135 -13.94 -19.25 13.12
N ASP A 136 -12.89 -19.11 13.93
CA ASP A 136 -11.51 -19.27 13.49
C ASP A 136 -11.22 -20.72 13.13
N VAL A 137 -11.70 -21.64 13.98
CA VAL A 137 -11.57 -23.10 13.75
C VAL A 137 -12.32 -23.50 12.49
N PHE A 138 -13.55 -23.00 12.32
CA PHE A 138 -14.37 -23.27 11.13
C PHE A 138 -13.68 -22.73 9.86
N ASN A 139 -13.23 -21.49 9.87
CA ASN A 139 -12.53 -20.87 8.74
C ASN A 139 -11.20 -21.54 8.43
N ALA A 140 -10.47 -22.03 9.45
CA ALA A 140 -9.26 -22.82 9.26
C ALA A 140 -9.56 -24.11 8.50
N LYS A 141 -10.63 -24.81 8.89
CA LYS A 141 -11.03 -26.05 8.22
C LYS A 141 -11.49 -25.83 6.79
N ILE A 142 -12.22 -24.75 6.52
CA ILE A 142 -12.57 -24.36 5.14
C ILE A 142 -11.30 -24.11 4.31
N ARG A 143 -10.34 -23.33 4.83
CA ARG A 143 -9.08 -23.08 4.12
C ARG A 143 -8.30 -24.34 3.83
N GLU A 144 -8.21 -25.27 4.80
CA GLU A 144 -7.57 -26.57 4.61
C GLU A 144 -8.18 -27.34 3.44
N ILE A 145 -9.53 -27.40 3.40
CA ILE A 145 -10.26 -28.17 2.38
C ILE A 145 -10.14 -27.50 1.00
N LEU A 146 -10.33 -26.17 0.92
CA LEU A 146 -10.38 -25.46 -0.36
C LEU A 146 -8.98 -25.22 -0.94
N TYR A 147 -8.00 -24.94 -0.10
CA TYR A 147 -6.67 -24.48 -0.53
C TYR A 147 -5.54 -25.43 -0.16
N LYS A 148 -5.84 -26.60 0.43
CA LYS A 148 -4.85 -27.65 0.77
C LYS A 148 -3.68 -27.09 1.59
N ASN A 149 -3.96 -26.21 2.56
CA ASN A 149 -2.96 -25.52 3.39
C ASN A 149 -1.92 -24.68 2.61
N ASN A 150 -2.29 -24.14 1.46
CA ASN A 150 -1.40 -23.25 0.72
C ASN A 150 -1.02 -22.04 1.59
N ILE A 151 0.28 -21.78 1.73
CA ILE A 151 0.83 -20.70 2.57
C ILE A 151 0.28 -19.33 2.20
N ARG A 152 -0.06 -19.09 0.93
CA ARG A 152 -0.62 -17.82 0.44
C ARG A 152 -2.01 -17.52 0.99
N THR A 153 -2.71 -18.54 1.47
CA THR A 153 -4.05 -18.42 2.08
C THR A 153 -4.02 -18.75 3.57
N SER A 154 -2.82 -18.95 4.15
CA SER A 154 -2.67 -19.30 5.56
C SER A 154 -3.21 -18.21 6.48
N ALA A 155 -3.72 -18.63 7.61
CA ALA A 155 -4.07 -17.72 8.70
C ALA A 155 -2.81 -17.17 9.36
N LEU A 156 -2.95 -16.04 10.00
CA LEU A 156 -1.91 -15.48 10.86
C LEU A 156 -1.82 -16.31 12.16
N THR A 157 -0.94 -17.27 12.17
CA THR A 157 -0.65 -18.13 13.33
C THR A 157 0.69 -17.75 13.94
N PRO A 158 1.01 -18.16 15.19
CA PRO A 158 2.35 -17.96 15.77
C PRO A 158 3.47 -18.53 14.90
N GLU A 159 3.24 -19.68 14.25
CA GLU A 159 4.20 -20.28 13.31
C GLU A 159 4.39 -19.39 12.07
N PHE A 160 3.32 -18.82 11.53
CA PHE A 160 3.40 -17.88 10.42
C PHE A 160 4.24 -16.65 10.78
N VAL A 161 3.98 -16.06 11.94
CA VAL A 161 4.72 -14.89 12.45
C VAL A 161 6.19 -15.21 12.67
N SER A 162 6.53 -16.40 13.16
CA SER A 162 7.93 -16.79 13.40
C SER A 162 8.76 -16.87 12.11
N LYS A 163 8.14 -16.95 10.94
CA LYS A 163 8.80 -16.99 9.62
C LYS A 163 8.98 -15.60 9.01
N MET A 164 8.44 -14.55 9.63
CA MET A 164 8.61 -13.18 9.15
C MET A 164 10.06 -12.71 9.35
N ASN A 165 10.59 -12.04 8.33
CA ASN A 165 11.95 -11.52 8.35
C ASN A 165 11.98 -10.07 7.87
N LYS A 166 12.70 -9.22 8.61
CA LYS A 166 12.76 -7.76 8.40
C LYS A 166 13.38 -7.40 7.05
N GLU A 167 14.52 -7.97 6.76
CA GLU A 167 15.30 -7.71 5.55
C GLU A 167 14.54 -8.17 4.30
N THR A 168 13.89 -9.32 4.40
CA THR A 168 13.02 -9.85 3.33
C THR A 168 11.81 -8.94 3.09
N SER A 169 11.17 -8.45 4.14
CA SER A 169 10.03 -7.52 4.02
C SER A 169 10.44 -6.20 3.35
N GLU A 170 11.58 -5.64 3.73
CA GLU A 170 12.14 -4.43 3.11
C GLU A 170 12.46 -4.65 1.63
N ARG A 171 13.14 -5.74 1.31
CA ARG A 171 13.49 -6.09 -0.07
C ARG A 171 12.26 -6.25 -0.94
N ILE A 172 11.25 -6.98 -0.48
CA ILE A 172 10.01 -7.20 -1.21
C ILE A 172 9.29 -5.88 -1.48
N TYR A 173 9.18 -4.99 -0.49
CA TYR A 173 8.62 -3.66 -0.72
C TYR A 173 9.37 -2.93 -1.85
N LYS A 174 10.68 -2.85 -1.75
CA LYS A 174 11.52 -2.16 -2.75
C LYS A 174 11.36 -2.76 -4.15
N GLU A 175 11.27 -4.08 -4.26
CA GLU A 175 11.05 -4.77 -5.54
C GLU A 175 9.66 -4.50 -6.13
N ARG A 176 8.61 -4.52 -5.29
CA ARG A 176 7.22 -4.33 -5.77
C ARG A 176 6.93 -2.88 -6.19
N PHE A 177 7.62 -1.93 -5.58
CA PHE A 177 7.50 -0.50 -5.92
C PHE A 177 8.73 0.06 -6.66
N ALA A 178 9.53 -0.80 -7.30
CA ALA A 178 10.77 -0.40 -7.98
C ALA A 178 10.55 0.45 -9.23
N ASN A 179 9.50 0.16 -9.99
CA ASN A 179 9.25 0.80 -11.28
C ASN A 179 7.89 1.52 -11.30
N PRO A 180 7.87 2.85 -11.16
CA PRO A 180 6.63 3.62 -11.22
C PRO A 180 5.89 3.52 -12.56
N ALA A 181 6.60 3.25 -13.66
CA ALA A 181 6.01 3.10 -14.99
C ALA A 181 5.08 1.87 -15.14
N ASP A 182 5.19 0.90 -14.23
CA ASP A 182 4.30 -0.27 -14.21
C ASP A 182 2.90 0.10 -13.70
N PHE A 183 2.76 1.27 -13.05
CA PHE A 183 1.51 1.71 -12.47
C PHE A 183 0.65 2.50 -13.45
N THR A 184 -0.64 2.19 -13.46
CA THR A 184 -1.67 3.03 -14.09
C THR A 184 -2.42 3.78 -13.01
N PHE A 185 -2.30 5.12 -13.02
CA PHE A 185 -3.00 6.02 -12.12
C PHE A 185 -4.36 6.41 -12.69
N THR A 186 -5.40 6.27 -11.88
CA THR A 186 -6.76 6.67 -12.27
C THR A 186 -7.28 7.70 -11.28
N PHE A 187 -7.75 8.84 -11.81
CA PHE A 187 -8.33 9.92 -11.03
C PHE A 187 -9.79 10.13 -11.44
N VAL A 188 -10.68 10.09 -10.45
CA VAL A 188 -12.13 10.30 -10.65
C VAL A 188 -12.61 11.35 -9.67
N GLY A 189 -13.41 12.32 -10.11
CA GLY A 189 -14.01 13.32 -9.22
C GLY A 189 -14.18 14.71 -9.80
N ASP A 190 -14.35 15.68 -8.91
CA ASP A 190 -14.55 17.09 -9.25
C ASP A 190 -13.22 17.85 -9.20
N PHE A 191 -12.59 18.02 -10.33
CA PHE A 191 -11.27 18.66 -10.46
C PHE A 191 -11.14 19.52 -11.72
N ASN A 192 -10.16 20.42 -11.73
CA ASN A 192 -9.67 21.06 -12.95
C ASN A 192 -8.65 20.11 -13.61
N GLU A 193 -8.96 19.60 -14.80
CA GLU A 193 -8.13 18.59 -15.47
C GLU A 193 -6.72 19.09 -15.80
N LYS A 194 -6.60 20.35 -16.26
CA LYS A 194 -5.29 20.93 -16.57
C LYS A 194 -4.39 20.99 -15.33
N GLN A 195 -4.91 21.50 -14.22
CA GLN A 195 -4.17 21.59 -12.96
C GLN A 195 -3.82 20.21 -12.40
N LEU A 196 -4.74 19.24 -12.51
CA LEU A 196 -4.49 17.86 -12.09
C LEU A 196 -3.31 17.25 -12.86
N ILE A 197 -3.30 17.40 -14.19
CA ILE A 197 -2.21 16.85 -15.04
C ILE A 197 -0.89 17.58 -14.76
N GLU A 198 -0.89 18.90 -14.57
CA GLU A 198 0.32 19.66 -14.20
C GLU A 198 0.92 19.12 -12.88
N ASN A 199 0.10 18.89 -11.86
CA ASN A 199 0.53 18.28 -10.60
C ASN A 199 1.05 16.84 -10.80
N CYS A 200 0.38 16.04 -11.61
CA CYS A 200 0.85 14.69 -11.93
C CYS A 200 2.21 14.72 -12.64
N CYS A 201 2.40 15.61 -13.61
CA CYS A 201 3.70 15.77 -14.27
C CYS A 201 4.80 16.15 -13.28
N TYR A 202 4.50 17.04 -12.31
CA TYR A 202 5.47 17.48 -11.31
C TYR A 202 5.85 16.37 -10.32
N TYR A 203 4.86 15.65 -9.77
CA TYR A 203 5.10 14.67 -8.71
C TYR A 203 5.34 13.24 -9.22
N LEU A 204 4.65 12.82 -10.28
CA LEU A 204 4.80 11.47 -10.83
C LEU A 204 5.78 11.43 -12.00
N GLY A 205 5.90 12.51 -12.77
CA GLY A 205 6.83 12.59 -13.90
C GLY A 205 8.31 12.60 -13.49
N ASN A 206 8.61 12.86 -12.22
CA ASN A 206 9.97 12.84 -11.66
C ASN A 206 10.36 11.49 -11.00
N LEU A 207 9.49 10.48 -11.07
CA LEU A 207 9.73 9.13 -10.53
C LEU A 207 10.60 8.29 -11.44
#